data_1e6da8f89db7b505e7c644aba899fd15
#
_entry.id   1e6da8f89db7b505e7c644aba899fd15
#
_cell.length_a   1.000
_cell.length_b   1.000
_cell.length_c   1.000
_cell.angle_alpha   90.00
_cell.angle_beta   90.00
_cell.angle_gamma   90.00
#
_symmetry.space_group_name_H-M   'P 1'
#
loop_
_entity.id
_entity.type
_entity.pdbx_description
1 polymer ?
#
loop_
_entity_poly.entity_id
_entity_poly.type
_entity_poly.pdbx_seq_one_letter_code
_entity_poly.pdbx_strand_id
1 'polypeptide(L)'
;MTPEEIFSAMPGQLDQNAAKGVNATIQFNLSGDNGGQWYVTVKDGKAEVNKGTAPSANMTMSMAASDYVDMITGKLNGQMAFMSGKLKISGDMGLAMKMQSLFKRPA
;
A
#
# COMPACT_ATOMS: atom_id res chain seq x y z
N MET A 1 -7.52 7.85 12.36
CA MET A 1 -6.30 7.32 11.72
C MET A 1 -6.05 8.03 10.40
N THR A 2 -4.82 8.37 10.09
CA THR A 2 -4.45 9.04 8.84
C THR A 2 -3.53 8.15 8.02
N PRO A 3 -3.43 8.39 6.70
CA PRO A 3 -2.47 7.66 5.88
C PRO A 3 -1.04 7.77 6.40
N GLU A 4 -0.63 8.92 6.90
CA GLU A 4 0.71 9.08 7.44
C GLU A 4 0.96 8.15 8.63
N GLU A 5 0.00 8.00 9.51
CA GLU A 5 0.10 7.05 10.63
C GLU A 5 0.19 5.62 10.14
N ILE A 6 -0.59 5.27 9.11
CA ILE A 6 -0.56 3.93 8.51
C ILE A 6 0.84 3.63 7.95
N PHE A 7 1.38 4.57 7.16
CA PHE A 7 2.70 4.37 6.56
C PHE A 7 3.81 4.32 7.61
N SER A 8 3.69 5.11 8.67
CA SER A 8 4.68 5.09 9.75
C SER A 8 4.74 3.73 10.46
N ALA A 9 3.62 3.05 10.57
CA ALA A 9 3.54 1.74 11.20
C ALA A 9 3.88 0.59 10.25
N MET A 10 3.85 0.84 8.95
CA MET A 10 3.92 -0.22 7.93
C MET A 10 5.21 -1.06 8.00
N PRO A 11 6.40 -0.48 8.22
CA PRO A 11 7.61 -1.31 8.30
C PRO A 11 7.55 -2.37 9.38
N GLY A 12 6.93 -2.07 10.51
CA GLY A 12 6.76 -3.03 11.61
C GLY A 12 5.68 -4.07 11.38
N GLN A 13 4.85 -3.88 10.36
CA GLN A 13 3.73 -4.77 10.04
C GLN A 13 4.06 -5.74 8.91
N LEU A 14 5.26 -5.69 8.37
CA LEU A 14 5.66 -6.58 7.27
C LEU A 14 5.71 -8.03 7.75
N ASP A 15 5.03 -8.90 7.01
CA ASP A 15 5.10 -10.34 7.26
C ASP A 15 6.38 -10.88 6.61
N GLN A 16 7.33 -11.30 7.45
CA GLN A 16 8.63 -11.76 6.98
C GLN A 16 8.53 -12.98 6.06
N ASN A 17 7.59 -13.87 6.33
CA ASN A 17 7.41 -15.06 5.49
C ASN A 17 6.84 -14.68 4.12
N ALA A 18 5.85 -13.81 4.07
CA ALA A 18 5.27 -13.35 2.82
C ALA A 18 6.26 -12.51 2.01
N ALA A 19 7.12 -11.76 2.69
CA ALA A 19 8.11 -10.89 2.05
C ALA A 19 9.32 -11.65 1.50
N LYS A 20 9.45 -12.91 1.81
CA LYS A 20 10.60 -13.71 1.39
C LYS A 20 10.69 -13.77 -0.14
N GLY A 21 11.81 -13.35 -0.68
CA GLY A 21 12.02 -13.30 -2.12
C GLY A 21 11.34 -12.13 -2.83
N VAL A 22 10.63 -11.28 -2.11
CA VAL A 22 10.01 -10.09 -2.71
C VAL A 22 11.02 -8.96 -2.77
N ASN A 23 11.13 -8.36 -3.95
CA ASN A 23 12.00 -7.21 -4.19
C ASN A 23 11.21 -6.28 -5.12
N ALA A 24 10.50 -5.33 -4.54
CA ALA A 24 9.56 -4.51 -5.29
C ALA A 24 9.32 -3.16 -4.62
N THR A 25 8.96 -2.18 -5.43
CA THR A 25 8.57 -0.85 -4.98
C THR A 25 7.12 -0.59 -5.37
N ILE A 26 6.32 -0.14 -4.40
CA ILE A 26 4.91 0.17 -4.58
C ILE A 26 4.73 1.67 -4.35
N GLN A 27 4.15 2.35 -5.34
CA GLN A 27 3.81 3.77 -5.25
C GLN A 27 2.36 3.92 -4.81
N PHE A 28 2.13 4.78 -3.82
CA PHE A 28 0.79 5.12 -3.33
C PHE A 28 0.51 6.58 -3.64
N ASN A 29 -0.54 6.83 -4.43
CA ASN A 29 -1.00 8.18 -4.73
C ASN A 29 -2.39 8.35 -4.12
N LEU A 30 -2.47 9.08 -3.02
CA LEU A 30 -3.70 9.29 -2.28
C LEU A 30 -4.20 10.71 -2.49
N SER A 31 -5.47 10.86 -2.87
CA SER A 31 -6.09 12.14 -3.15
C SER A 31 -6.96 12.62 -2.01
N GLY A 32 -7.31 13.91 -2.02
CA GLY A 32 -8.21 14.52 -1.06
C GLY A 32 -7.52 14.91 0.24
N ASP A 33 -8.31 15.16 1.27
CA ASP A 33 -7.80 15.55 2.58
C ASP A 33 -6.92 14.47 3.17
N ASN A 34 -5.80 14.86 3.75
CA ASN A 34 -4.78 13.97 4.29
C ASN A 34 -4.12 13.09 3.22
N GLY A 35 -4.32 13.43 1.95
CA GLY A 35 -3.70 12.72 0.85
C GLY A 35 -2.22 13.07 0.71
N GLY A 36 -1.58 12.44 -0.26
CA GLY A 36 -0.18 12.65 -0.55
C GLY A 36 0.36 11.48 -1.34
N GLN A 37 1.66 11.47 -1.50
CA GLN A 37 2.36 10.42 -2.22
C GLN A 37 3.38 9.77 -1.32
N TRP A 38 3.37 8.45 -1.29
CA TRP A 38 4.34 7.64 -0.56
C TRP A 38 4.76 6.47 -1.43
N TYR A 39 5.95 5.96 -1.21
CA TYR A 39 6.32 4.68 -1.82
C TYR A 39 6.97 3.78 -0.80
N VAL A 40 6.74 2.49 -0.95
CA VAL A 40 7.23 1.44 -0.06
C VAL A 40 8.11 0.51 -0.87
N THR A 41 9.35 0.34 -0.42
CA THR A 41 10.27 -0.61 -1.03
C THR A 41 10.40 -1.82 -0.11
N VAL A 42 10.07 -2.99 -0.64
CA VAL A 42 10.22 -4.26 0.08
C VAL A 42 11.42 -4.99 -0.51
N LYS A 43 12.42 -5.24 0.33
CA LYS A 43 13.66 -5.87 -0.10
C LYS A 43 14.33 -6.54 1.10
N ASP A 44 14.83 -7.74 0.89
CA ASP A 44 15.59 -8.50 1.90
C ASP A 44 14.83 -8.65 3.23
N GLY A 45 13.51 -8.85 3.14
CA GLY A 45 12.67 -9.01 4.31
C GLY A 45 12.41 -7.74 5.10
N LYS A 46 12.67 -6.58 4.51
CA LYS A 46 12.46 -5.27 5.13
C LYS A 46 11.58 -4.40 4.25
N ALA A 47 10.79 -3.55 4.89
CA ALA A 47 10.00 -2.53 4.21
C ALA A 47 10.52 -1.15 4.59
N GLU A 48 10.76 -0.32 3.60
CA GLU A 48 11.17 1.07 3.78
C GLU A 48 10.11 1.97 3.18
N VAL A 49 9.63 2.93 3.96
CA VAL A 49 8.61 3.88 3.53
C VAL A 49 9.24 5.25 3.33
N ASN A 50 8.95 5.85 2.19
CA ASN A 50 9.41 7.19 1.85
C ASN A 50 8.25 8.03 1.33
N LYS A 51 8.29 9.34 1.58
CA LYS A 51 7.34 10.27 1.00
C LYS A 51 7.81 10.67 -0.40
N GLY A 52 6.85 10.91 -1.29
CA GLY A 52 7.13 11.39 -2.63
C GLY A 52 6.89 10.35 -3.70
N THR A 53 7.49 10.56 -4.86
CA THR A 53 7.33 9.69 -6.03
C THR A 53 8.59 8.85 -6.22
N ALA A 54 8.41 7.54 -6.31
CA ALA A 54 9.52 6.62 -6.56
C ALA A 54 10.08 6.84 -7.97
N PRO A 55 11.40 6.74 -8.15
CA PRO A 55 12.00 6.81 -9.49
C PRO A 55 11.47 5.72 -10.42
N SER A 56 11.18 4.55 -9.87
CA SER A 56 10.65 3.43 -10.64
C SER A 56 9.83 2.55 -9.69
N ALA A 57 8.56 2.42 -9.96
CA ALA A 57 7.68 1.59 -9.16
C ALA A 57 7.22 0.38 -9.96
N ASN A 58 7.19 -0.78 -9.30
CA ASN A 58 6.68 -2.01 -9.90
C ASN A 58 5.15 -1.98 -10.01
N MET A 59 4.52 -1.24 -9.09
CA MET A 59 3.07 -1.12 -9.03
C MET A 59 2.72 0.26 -8.48
N THR A 60 1.61 0.83 -8.95
CA THR A 60 1.08 2.09 -8.44
C THR A 60 -0.37 1.88 -8.02
N MET A 61 -0.68 2.31 -6.80
CA MET A 61 -2.05 2.34 -6.28
C MET A 61 -2.50 3.78 -6.17
N SER A 62 -3.70 4.07 -6.70
CA SER A 62 -4.29 5.41 -6.62
C SER A 62 -5.70 5.31 -6.05
N MET A 63 -5.99 6.09 -5.02
CA MET A 63 -7.31 6.13 -4.41
C MET A 63 -7.42 7.37 -3.50
N ALA A 64 -8.65 7.65 -3.04
CA ALA A 64 -8.84 8.70 -2.05
C ALA A 64 -8.24 8.28 -0.71
N ALA A 65 -7.66 9.24 0.02
CA ALA A 65 -7.05 8.97 1.32
C ALA A 65 -8.04 8.37 2.31
N SER A 66 -9.28 8.86 2.33
CA SER A 66 -10.33 8.32 3.21
C SER A 66 -10.66 6.87 2.86
N ASP A 67 -10.69 6.53 1.59
CA ASP A 67 -10.95 5.16 1.16
C ASP A 67 -9.79 4.24 1.54
N TYR A 68 -8.56 4.74 1.48
CA TYR A 68 -7.39 3.98 1.89
C TYR A 68 -7.44 3.63 3.38
N VAL A 69 -7.77 4.62 4.21
CA VAL A 69 -7.94 4.41 5.65
C VAL A 69 -9.03 3.37 5.92
N ASP A 70 -10.18 3.49 5.24
CA ASP A 70 -11.28 2.55 5.39
C ASP A 70 -10.87 1.13 4.97
N MET A 71 -10.09 1.01 3.91
CA MET A 71 -9.60 -0.29 3.44
C MET A 71 -8.66 -0.93 4.47
N ILE A 72 -7.75 -0.15 5.03
CA ILE A 72 -6.77 -0.65 6.01
C ILE A 72 -7.45 -1.01 7.33
N THR A 73 -8.46 -0.27 7.74
CA THR A 73 -9.18 -0.53 8.99
C THR A 73 -10.30 -1.56 8.85
N GLY A 74 -10.49 -2.12 7.66
CA GLY A 74 -11.46 -3.18 7.42
C GLY A 74 -12.86 -2.70 7.09
N LYS A 75 -13.10 -1.41 6.98
CA LYS A 75 -14.42 -0.85 6.64
C LYS A 75 -14.72 -0.95 5.15
N LEU A 76 -13.70 -1.04 4.31
CA LEU A 76 -13.83 -1.14 2.87
C LEU A 76 -13.03 -2.34 2.39
N ASN A 77 -13.69 -3.22 1.64
CA ASN A 77 -13.02 -4.36 1.03
C ASN A 77 -12.22 -3.90 -0.18
N GLY A 78 -10.92 -4.23 -0.21
CA GLY A 78 -10.03 -3.80 -1.30
C GLY A 78 -10.46 -4.30 -2.67
N GLN A 79 -10.96 -5.53 -2.76
CA GLN A 79 -11.44 -6.08 -4.02
C GLN A 79 -12.67 -5.32 -4.53
N MET A 80 -13.60 -5.01 -3.64
CA MET A 80 -14.78 -4.23 -4.00
C MET A 80 -14.41 -2.80 -4.36
N ALA A 81 -13.45 -2.22 -3.68
CA ALA A 81 -12.94 -0.88 -4.01
C ALA A 81 -12.37 -0.86 -5.42
N PHE A 82 -11.62 -1.90 -5.79
CA PHE A 82 -11.06 -2.02 -7.12
C PHE A 82 -12.17 -2.15 -8.18
N MET A 83 -13.14 -3.01 -7.93
CA MET A 83 -14.25 -3.25 -8.86
C MET A 83 -15.15 -2.04 -9.03
N SER A 84 -15.32 -1.24 -8.00
CA SER A 84 -16.17 -0.04 -8.05
C SER A 84 -15.43 1.20 -8.57
N GLY A 85 -14.15 1.09 -8.88
CA GLY A 85 -13.33 2.21 -9.37
C GLY A 85 -12.79 3.14 -8.31
N LYS A 86 -12.99 2.84 -7.03
CA LYS A 86 -12.42 3.61 -5.93
C LYS A 86 -10.92 3.40 -5.80
N LEU A 87 -10.46 2.21 -6.13
CA LEU A 87 -9.04 1.84 -6.12
C LEU A 87 -8.59 1.59 -7.54
N LYS A 88 -7.56 2.29 -7.98
CA LYS A 88 -6.94 2.06 -9.28
C LYS A 88 -5.56 1.49 -9.08
N ILE A 89 -5.24 0.45 -9.83
CA ILE A 89 -3.95 -0.22 -9.78
C ILE A 89 -3.37 -0.28 -11.17
N SER A 90 -2.09 0.08 -11.29
CA SER A 90 -1.34 -0.09 -12.53
C SER A 90 -0.01 -0.76 -12.23
N GLY A 91 0.53 -1.48 -13.20
CA GLY A 91 1.78 -2.19 -13.07
C GLY A 91 1.57 -3.67 -12.76
N ASP A 92 2.35 -4.22 -11.85
CA ASP A 92 2.35 -5.65 -11.56
C ASP A 92 1.13 -6.06 -10.74
N MET A 93 0.15 -6.68 -11.38
CA MET A 93 -1.08 -7.14 -10.72
C MET A 93 -0.82 -8.30 -9.77
N GLY A 94 0.18 -9.13 -10.03
CA GLY A 94 0.57 -10.19 -9.10
C GLY A 94 1.08 -9.63 -7.78
N LEU A 95 1.82 -8.53 -7.86
CA LEU A 95 2.28 -7.83 -6.66
C LEU A 95 1.10 -7.22 -5.90
N ALA A 96 0.10 -6.70 -6.60
CA ALA A 96 -1.10 -6.17 -5.97
C ALA A 96 -1.81 -7.23 -5.12
N MET A 97 -1.91 -8.44 -5.62
CA MET A 97 -2.49 -9.55 -4.87
C MET A 97 -1.63 -9.93 -3.67
N LYS A 98 -0.32 -9.91 -3.81
CA LYS A 98 0.61 -10.20 -2.71
C LYS A 98 0.55 -9.18 -1.59
N MET A 99 0.22 -7.93 -1.90
CA MET A 99 0.17 -6.87 -0.89
C MET A 99 -0.77 -7.18 0.26
N GLN A 100 -1.83 -7.92 0.02
CA GLN A 100 -2.78 -8.29 1.06
C GLN A 100 -2.15 -9.18 2.13
N SER A 101 -1.15 -9.96 1.75
CA SER A 101 -0.44 -10.84 2.69
C SER A 101 0.89 -10.27 3.16
N LEU A 102 1.44 -9.25 2.50
CA LEU A 102 2.73 -8.67 2.87
C LEU A 102 2.67 -7.89 4.18
N PHE A 103 1.56 -7.23 4.46
CA PHE A 103 1.43 -6.37 5.63
C PHE A 103 0.24 -6.81 6.47
N LYS A 104 0.47 -6.89 7.79
CA LYS A 104 -0.60 -7.18 8.75
C LYS A 104 -1.45 -5.94 8.92
N ARG A 105 -2.78 -6.13 8.98
CA ARG A 105 -3.69 -5.02 9.21
C ARG A 105 -3.58 -4.56 10.65
N PRO A 106 -3.65 -3.24 10.90
CA PRO A 106 -3.83 -2.76 12.27
C PRO A 106 -5.15 -3.29 12.80
N ALA A 107 -5.09 -3.91 13.95
CA ALA A 107 -6.25 -4.54 14.54
C ALA A 107 -7.26 -3.52 15.02
#